data_d71b89160d3a38dbf9968db06d12a17f
#
_entry.id   d71b89160d3a38dbf9968db06d12a17f
#
_cell.length_a   1.000
_cell.length_b   1.000
_cell.length_c   1.000
_cell.angle_alpha   90.00
_cell.angle_beta   90.00
_cell.angle_gamma   90.00
#
_symmetry.space_group_name_H-M   'P 1'
#
loop_
_entity.id
_entity.type
_entity.pdbx_description
1 polymer ?
#
loop_
_entity_poly.entity_id
_entity_poly.type
_entity_poly.pdbx_seq_one_letter_code
_entity_poly.pdbx_strand_id
1 'polypeptide(L)'
;EVTNFLKHVNCGRLILNGDIIDGWQLRKSGRRWKQQHTDFFKVLMKMMEKQGTEIIYVRGNHDDFLDNLVPFTFSNISIVKDYILNTHGKRYLVTHGDIFDTVTTNMRWLAMLGDMGYTFLLWLNRIYN
;
A
#
# COMPACT_ATOMS: atom_id res chain seq x y z
N GLU A 1 -8.87 -13.06 9.43
CA GLU A 1 -8.01 -12.67 10.59
C GLU A 1 -8.10 -11.18 10.88
N VAL A 2 -7.76 -10.28 9.94
CA VAL A 2 -7.78 -8.81 10.12
C VAL A 2 -9.15 -8.31 10.60
N THR A 3 -10.23 -8.75 9.97
CA THR A 3 -11.60 -8.36 10.36
C THR A 3 -11.92 -8.73 11.81
N ASN A 4 -11.45 -9.89 12.26
CA ASN A 4 -11.65 -10.32 13.64
C ASN A 4 -10.81 -9.49 14.62
N PHE A 5 -9.57 -9.17 14.27
CA PHE A 5 -8.72 -8.26 15.05
C PHE A 5 -9.38 -6.90 15.23
N LEU A 6 -9.85 -6.28 14.14
CA LEU A 6 -10.47 -4.96 14.17
C LEU A 6 -11.75 -4.88 15.04
N LYS A 7 -12.49 -5.98 15.21
CA LYS A 7 -13.64 -6.04 16.13
C LYS A 7 -13.29 -5.78 17.60
N HIS A 8 -12.02 -6.02 17.96
CA HIS A 8 -11.54 -5.88 19.34
C HIS A 8 -10.63 -4.65 19.53
N VAL A 9 -10.38 -3.89 18.47
CA VAL A 9 -9.58 -2.66 18.53
C VAL A 9 -10.47 -1.46 18.80
N ASN A 10 -10.03 -0.60 19.71
CA ASN A 10 -10.59 0.72 19.92
C ASN A 10 -9.48 1.75 19.72
N CYS A 11 -9.61 2.60 18.70
CA CYS A 11 -8.62 3.61 18.37
C CYS A 11 -9.28 4.86 17.79
N GLY A 12 -8.70 6.03 18.07
CA GLY A 12 -9.16 7.30 17.48
C GLY A 12 -8.84 7.41 15.98
N ARG A 13 -7.79 6.72 15.52
CA ARG A 13 -7.38 6.71 14.10
C ARG A 13 -6.90 5.34 13.68
N LEU A 14 -7.36 4.89 12.52
CA LEU A 14 -6.94 3.66 11.86
C LEU A 14 -6.35 4.01 10.49
N ILE A 15 -5.11 3.60 10.25
CA ILE A 15 -4.45 3.79 8.95
C ILE A 15 -4.41 2.45 8.23
N LEU A 16 -5.02 2.40 7.06
CA LEU A 16 -5.00 1.25 6.14
C LEU A 16 -3.97 1.57 5.06
N ASN A 17 -2.82 0.89 5.09
CA ASN A 17 -1.68 1.24 4.26
C ASN A 17 -1.57 0.37 3.01
N GLY A 18 -2.42 0.65 2.04
CA GLY A 18 -2.43 0.08 0.70
C GLY A 18 -2.85 -1.38 0.59
N ASP A 19 -3.23 -1.79 -0.61
CA ASP A 19 -3.54 -3.17 -1.00
C ASP A 19 -4.60 -3.85 -0.12
N ILE A 20 -5.55 -3.07 0.38
CA ILE A 20 -6.63 -3.56 1.23
C ILE A 20 -7.64 -4.37 0.42
N ILE A 21 -7.86 -3.95 -0.82
CA ILE A 21 -8.70 -4.65 -1.79
C ILE A 21 -7.84 -4.95 -3.01
N ASP A 22 -7.62 -6.22 -3.29
CA ASP A 22 -6.94 -6.63 -4.52
C ASP A 22 -7.86 -6.43 -5.74
N GLY A 23 -7.84 -5.22 -6.31
CA GLY A 23 -8.59 -4.84 -7.49
C GLY A 23 -8.19 -5.64 -8.72
N TRP A 24 -6.93 -6.09 -8.80
CA TRP A 24 -6.45 -6.94 -9.89
C TRP A 24 -7.08 -8.34 -9.82
N GLN A 25 -7.14 -8.92 -8.62
CA GLN A 25 -7.80 -10.21 -8.42
C GLN A 25 -9.32 -10.10 -8.68
N LEU A 26 -9.94 -9.01 -8.24
CA LEU A 26 -11.36 -8.76 -8.51
C LEU A 26 -11.64 -8.71 -10.01
N ARG A 27 -10.78 -8.07 -10.80
CA ARG A 27 -10.92 -8.04 -12.27
C ARG A 27 -10.75 -9.42 -12.91
N LYS A 28 -9.72 -10.17 -12.48
CA LYS A 28 -9.45 -11.53 -12.98
C LYS A 28 -10.55 -12.53 -12.64
N SER A 29 -11.15 -12.43 -11.47
CA SER A 29 -12.20 -13.33 -10.98
C SER A 29 -13.62 -12.97 -11.45
N GLY A 30 -13.75 -12.12 -12.48
CA GLY A 30 -15.06 -11.64 -12.94
C GLY A 30 -15.75 -10.72 -11.94
N ARG A 31 -14.97 -9.94 -11.17
CA ARG A 31 -15.45 -9.00 -10.15
C ARG A 31 -16.24 -9.65 -9.02
N ARG A 32 -15.89 -10.88 -8.65
CA ARG A 32 -16.55 -11.57 -7.55
C ARG A 32 -16.18 -10.93 -6.20
N TRP A 33 -17.10 -10.11 -5.71
CA TRP A 33 -17.04 -9.59 -4.34
C TRP A 33 -17.29 -10.72 -3.34
N LYS A 34 -16.35 -10.94 -2.43
CA LYS A 34 -16.47 -11.99 -1.41
C LYS A 34 -17.14 -11.44 -0.15
N GLN A 35 -17.84 -12.28 0.59
CA GLN A 35 -18.46 -11.93 1.87
C GLN A 35 -17.44 -11.33 2.85
N GLN A 36 -16.21 -11.80 2.84
CA GLN A 36 -15.12 -11.28 3.68
C GLN A 36 -14.86 -9.79 3.48
N HIS A 37 -14.94 -9.28 2.24
CA HIS A 37 -14.80 -7.85 1.95
C HIS A 37 -15.96 -7.06 2.57
N THR A 38 -17.19 -7.56 2.43
CA THR A 38 -18.37 -6.94 3.04
C THR A 38 -18.24 -6.89 4.58
N ASP A 39 -17.78 -7.97 5.20
CA ASP A 39 -17.64 -8.05 6.65
C ASP A 39 -16.53 -7.11 7.16
N PHE A 40 -15.46 -6.96 6.40
CA PHE A 40 -14.39 -5.99 6.68
C PHE A 40 -14.93 -4.56 6.68
N PHE A 41 -15.63 -4.14 5.62
CA PHE A 41 -16.20 -2.80 5.54
C PHE A 41 -17.25 -2.54 6.59
N LYS A 42 -18.10 -3.53 6.93
CA LYS A 42 -19.05 -3.39 8.04
C LYS A 42 -18.37 -3.09 9.36
N VAL A 43 -17.20 -3.71 9.62
CA VAL A 43 -16.44 -3.43 10.85
C VAL A 43 -15.88 -2.01 10.80
N LEU A 44 -15.33 -1.54 9.70
CA LEU A 44 -14.85 -0.16 9.56
C LEU A 44 -15.97 0.86 9.80
N MET A 45 -17.13 0.66 9.15
CA MET A 45 -18.29 1.53 9.33
C MET A 45 -18.74 1.58 10.81
N LYS A 46 -18.74 0.42 11.48
CA LYS A 46 -19.07 0.35 12.91
C LYS A 46 -18.07 1.08 13.80
N MET A 47 -16.76 1.02 13.46
CA MET A 47 -15.72 1.78 14.17
C MET A 47 -15.93 3.29 13.99
N MET A 48 -16.23 3.74 12.78
CA MET A 48 -16.55 5.14 12.51
C MET A 48 -17.77 5.61 13.30
N GLU A 49 -18.86 4.84 13.25
CA GLU A 49 -20.14 5.20 13.87
C GLU A 49 -20.10 5.16 15.40
N LYS A 50 -19.56 4.08 15.97
CA LYS A 50 -19.64 3.84 17.43
C LYS A 50 -18.47 4.42 18.21
N GLN A 51 -17.30 4.49 17.60
CA GLN A 51 -16.07 4.91 18.27
C GLN A 51 -15.58 6.28 17.77
N GLY A 52 -16.20 6.83 16.73
CA GLY A 52 -15.72 8.04 16.07
C GLY A 52 -14.35 7.88 15.41
N THR A 53 -13.94 6.64 15.11
CA THR A 53 -12.62 6.36 14.51
C THR A 53 -12.46 7.07 13.18
N GLU A 54 -11.39 7.83 13.03
CA GLU A 54 -10.95 8.38 11.75
C GLU A 54 -10.21 7.30 10.95
N ILE A 55 -10.66 7.04 9.72
CA ILE A 55 -10.04 6.05 8.83
C ILE A 55 -9.26 6.76 7.74
N ILE A 56 -7.96 6.51 7.69
CA ILE A 56 -7.08 6.97 6.63
C ILE A 56 -6.76 5.78 5.74
N TYR A 57 -7.26 5.79 4.52
CA TYR A 57 -6.96 4.78 3.52
C TYR A 57 -5.87 5.32 2.60
N VAL A 58 -4.64 4.83 2.77
CA VAL A 58 -3.55 5.10 1.85
C VAL A 58 -3.67 4.12 0.69
N ARG A 59 -3.75 4.61 -0.53
CA ARG A 59 -3.94 3.80 -1.74
C ARG A 59 -2.68 2.98 -2.04
N GLY A 60 -2.83 1.70 -2.37
CA GLY A 60 -1.78 0.83 -2.89
C GLY A 60 -1.88 0.61 -4.40
N ASN A 61 -0.90 -0.08 -4.99
CA ASN A 61 -0.90 -0.35 -6.43
C ASN A 61 -1.98 -1.36 -6.86
N HIS A 62 -2.44 -2.24 -5.97
CA HIS A 62 -3.57 -3.13 -6.23
C HIS A 62 -4.93 -2.43 -6.07
N ASP A 63 -4.96 -1.26 -5.43
CA ASP A 63 -6.15 -0.42 -5.27
C ASP A 63 -6.28 0.64 -6.39
N ASP A 64 -5.67 0.44 -7.57
CA ASP A 64 -5.63 1.39 -8.70
C ASP A 64 -7.00 1.89 -9.18
N PHE A 65 -8.06 1.16 -8.88
CA PHE A 65 -9.44 1.58 -9.14
C PHE A 65 -9.85 2.81 -8.30
N LEU A 66 -9.11 3.11 -7.22
CA LEU A 66 -9.30 4.30 -6.39
C LEU A 66 -8.57 5.54 -6.92
N ASP A 67 -7.70 5.42 -7.93
CA ASP A 67 -6.88 6.54 -8.42
C ASP A 67 -7.70 7.76 -8.85
N ASN A 68 -8.88 7.54 -9.42
CA ASN A 68 -9.79 8.62 -9.81
C ASN A 68 -10.54 9.26 -8.63
N LEU A 69 -10.44 8.67 -7.44
CA LEU A 69 -11.08 9.16 -6.22
C LEU A 69 -10.10 9.83 -5.26
N VAL A 70 -8.79 9.73 -5.52
CA VAL A 70 -7.76 10.31 -4.65
C VAL A 70 -7.44 11.75 -5.07
N PRO A 71 -7.42 12.73 -4.13
CA PRO A 71 -7.81 12.62 -2.73
C PRO A 71 -9.34 12.68 -2.55
N PHE A 72 -9.89 11.89 -1.64
CA PHE A 72 -11.30 11.89 -1.32
C PHE A 72 -11.51 11.85 0.19
N THR A 73 -12.46 12.63 0.70
CA THR A 73 -12.84 12.60 2.11
C THR A 73 -14.35 12.61 2.23
N PHE A 74 -14.88 11.71 3.00
CA PHE A 74 -16.29 11.65 3.34
C PHE A 74 -16.46 11.20 4.78
N SER A 75 -17.17 12.01 5.59
CA SER A 75 -17.31 11.76 7.03
C SER A 75 -15.93 11.53 7.68
N ASN A 76 -15.76 10.44 8.39
CA ASN A 76 -14.51 10.06 9.08
C ASN A 76 -13.57 9.16 8.23
N ILE A 77 -13.77 9.08 6.92
CA ILE A 77 -12.87 8.33 6.04
C ILE A 77 -12.21 9.26 5.03
N SER A 78 -10.90 9.13 4.88
CA SER A 78 -10.12 9.82 3.86
C SER A 78 -9.32 8.81 3.04
N ILE A 79 -9.41 8.92 1.70
CA ILE A 79 -8.61 8.13 0.76
C ILE A 79 -7.53 9.05 0.20
N VAL A 80 -6.27 8.70 0.42
CA VAL A 80 -5.12 9.53 0.08
C VAL A 80 -4.03 8.70 -0.59
N LYS A 81 -3.13 9.37 -1.32
CA LYS A 81 -1.94 8.71 -1.87
C LYS A 81 -0.89 8.48 -0.80
N ASP A 82 -0.65 9.50 0.01
CA ASP A 82 0.31 9.50 1.10
C ASP A 82 -0.33 10.21 2.30
N TYR A 83 0.09 9.86 3.51
CA TYR A 83 -0.41 10.49 4.72
C TYR A 83 0.74 10.91 5.65
N ILE A 84 0.66 12.14 6.18
CA ILE A 84 1.63 12.61 7.16
C ILE A 84 1.01 12.50 8.55
N LEU A 85 1.52 11.57 9.34
CA LEU A 85 1.15 11.39 10.73
C LEU A 85 2.05 12.24 11.62
N ASN A 86 1.45 13.19 12.33
CA ASN A 86 2.15 13.98 13.34
C ASN A 86 1.82 13.42 14.73
N THR A 87 2.80 12.93 15.45
CA THR A 87 2.62 12.39 16.81
C THR A 87 3.88 12.55 17.65
N HIS A 88 3.72 12.90 18.92
CA HIS A 88 4.82 13.09 19.87
C HIS A 88 5.92 14.04 19.36
N GLY A 89 5.54 15.11 18.67
CA GLY A 89 6.49 16.08 18.10
C GLY A 89 7.30 15.58 16.89
N LYS A 90 6.99 14.40 16.38
CA LYS A 90 7.61 13.79 15.19
C LYS A 90 6.62 13.72 14.03
N ARG A 91 7.17 13.75 12.83
CA ARG A 91 6.43 13.60 11.57
C ARG A 91 6.81 12.27 10.93
N TYR A 92 5.80 11.47 10.58
CA TYR A 92 5.96 10.20 9.90
C TYR A 92 5.24 10.27 8.55
N LEU A 93 5.93 9.91 7.48
CA LEU A 93 5.32 9.71 6.19
C LEU A 93 4.82 8.27 6.12
N VAL A 94 3.51 8.11 5.91
CA VAL A 94 2.89 6.82 5.62
C VAL A 94 2.63 6.76 4.12
N THR A 95 3.29 5.84 3.46
CA THR A 95 3.13 5.57 2.02
C THR A 95 3.12 4.07 1.79
N HIS A 96 2.42 3.61 0.75
CA HIS A 96 2.38 2.19 0.42
C HIS A 96 3.75 1.65 -0.06
N GLY A 97 4.55 2.52 -0.67
CA GLY A 97 5.91 2.17 -1.09
C GLY A 97 6.03 1.63 -2.52
N ASP A 98 4.94 1.49 -3.25
CA ASP A 98 4.90 1.09 -4.67
C ASP A 98 5.73 2.02 -5.59
N ILE A 99 5.90 3.29 -5.19
CA ILE A 99 6.77 4.24 -5.90
C ILE A 99 8.23 3.77 -5.93
N PHE A 100 8.70 3.06 -4.89
CA PHE A 100 10.06 2.55 -4.83
C PHE A 100 10.24 1.34 -5.76
N ASP A 101 9.21 0.52 -5.92
CA ASP A 101 9.22 -0.60 -6.88
C ASP A 101 9.32 -0.10 -8.31
N THR A 102 8.66 1.00 -8.64
CA THR A 102 8.77 1.66 -9.95
C THR A 102 10.19 2.15 -10.20
N VAL A 103 10.85 2.72 -9.19
CA VAL A 103 12.26 3.16 -9.30
C VAL A 103 13.17 1.97 -9.52
N THR A 104 13.04 0.90 -8.73
CA THR A 104 13.86 -0.32 -8.86
C THR A 104 13.65 -1.01 -10.21
N THR A 105 12.42 -1.05 -10.71
CA THR A 105 12.09 -1.64 -12.01
C THR A 105 12.68 -0.84 -13.18
N ASN A 106 12.61 0.48 -13.11
CA ASN A 106 13.20 1.37 -14.13
C ASN A 106 14.73 1.40 -14.07
N MET A 107 15.36 1.02 -12.96
CA MET A 107 16.81 0.92 -12.81
C MET A 107 17.38 -0.46 -13.12
N ARG A 108 16.59 -1.40 -13.64
CA ARG A 108 17.07 -2.73 -14.07
C ARG A 108 18.23 -2.65 -15.06
N TRP A 109 18.21 -1.67 -15.95
CA TRP A 109 19.31 -1.44 -16.88
C TRP A 109 20.63 -1.12 -16.16
N LEU A 110 20.57 -0.40 -15.02
CA LEU A 110 21.75 -0.09 -14.22
C LEU A 110 22.30 -1.36 -13.53
N ALA A 111 21.43 -2.23 -13.06
CA ALA A 111 21.82 -3.55 -12.52
C ALA A 111 22.46 -4.43 -13.60
N MET A 112 21.91 -4.43 -14.83
CA MET A 112 22.52 -5.13 -15.97
C MET A 112 23.89 -4.57 -16.34
N LEU A 113 24.08 -3.24 -16.31
CA LEU A 113 25.39 -2.63 -16.54
C LEU A 113 26.39 -3.02 -15.46
N GLY A 114 25.96 -3.09 -14.20
CA GLY A 114 26.80 -3.55 -13.09
C GLY A 114 27.24 -5.01 -13.27
N ASP A 115 26.34 -5.89 -13.70
CA ASP A 115 26.63 -7.31 -13.96
C ASP A 115 27.59 -7.48 -15.15
N MET A 116 27.37 -6.72 -16.23
CA MET A 116 28.30 -6.69 -17.38
C MET A 116 29.70 -6.20 -16.96
N GLY A 117 29.74 -5.12 -16.16
CA GLY A 117 31.01 -4.58 -15.65
C GLY A 117 31.75 -5.58 -14.76
N TYR A 118 31.03 -6.26 -13.89
CA TYR A 118 31.59 -7.31 -13.04
C TYR A 118 32.14 -8.49 -13.88
N THR A 119 31.37 -8.96 -14.83
CA THR A 119 31.79 -10.04 -15.75
C THR A 119 33.03 -9.66 -16.56
N PHE A 120 33.09 -8.41 -17.03
CA PHE A 120 34.25 -7.89 -17.74
C PHE A 120 35.50 -7.84 -16.85
N LEU A 121 35.37 -7.39 -15.60
CA LEU A 121 36.48 -7.38 -14.64
C LEU A 121 36.98 -8.79 -14.30
N LEU A 122 36.08 -9.76 -14.14
CA LEU A 122 36.48 -11.16 -13.97
C LEU A 122 37.22 -11.71 -15.20
N TRP A 123 36.78 -11.37 -16.39
CA TRP A 123 37.47 -11.75 -17.62
C TRP A 123 38.85 -11.14 -17.70
N LEU A 124 39.00 -9.84 -17.41
CA LEU A 124 40.31 -9.19 -17.32
C LEU A 124 41.23 -9.87 -16.32
N ASN A 125 40.75 -10.12 -15.13
CA ASN A 125 41.52 -10.79 -14.07
C ASN A 125 42.00 -12.18 -14.50
N ARG A 126 41.23 -12.90 -15.32
CA ARG A 126 41.58 -14.20 -15.85
C ARG A 126 42.68 -14.13 -16.92
N ILE A 127 42.81 -13.00 -17.62
CA ILE A 127 43.82 -12.80 -18.64
C ILE A 127 45.15 -12.38 -18.01
N TYR A 128 45.11 -11.62 -16.92
CA TYR A 128 46.31 -11.08 -16.29
C TYR A 128 46.89 -11.96 -15.16
N ASN A 129 46.14 -12.97 -14.71
CA ASN A 129 46.57 -14.02 -13.79
C ASN A 129 46.55 -15.40 -14.45
#